data_642c4771a64c944a6311f28b9b9003c8
#
_entry.id   642c4771a64c944a6311f28b9b9003c8
#
_cell.length_a   1.000
_cell.length_b   1.000
_cell.length_c   1.000
_cell.angle_alpha   90.00
_cell.angle_beta   90.00
_cell.angle_gamma   90.00
#
_symmetry.space_group_name_H-M   'P 1'
#
loop_
_entity.id
_entity.type
_entity.pdbx_description
1 polymer ?
#
loop_
_entity_poly.entity_id
_entity_poly.type
_entity_poly.pdbx_seq_one_letter_code
_entity_poly.pdbx_strand_id
1 'polypeptide(L)'
;MQISDIEVDGYERVARCIDKASGLHALIAVHDTTLGPALGGMRMLPYASEEEALFDVTRLARGMTFKSAVADTGLGGGKSVILGDPSIKSEALFRAMGKFVESFGGQYVTAEDMNIGIPDLEIVKQETAHVTGLSRESGSSGNPSPYTAYGCVVGLVAAVD
;
A
#
# COMPACT_ATOMS: atom_id res chain seq x y z
N MET A 1 -12.39 -4.52 -15.37
CA MET A 1 -11.44 -4.83 -14.30
C MET A 1 -11.36 -6.33 -14.14
N GLN A 2 -10.16 -6.91 -14.20
CA GLN A 2 -9.91 -8.35 -14.03
C GLN A 2 -8.98 -8.52 -12.82
N ILE A 3 -9.45 -9.25 -11.80
CA ILE A 3 -8.67 -9.60 -10.61
C ILE A 3 -8.37 -11.09 -10.64
N SER A 4 -7.12 -11.47 -10.33
CA SER A 4 -6.67 -12.85 -10.24
C SER A 4 -5.69 -13.02 -9.09
N ASP A 5 -5.88 -14.07 -8.30
CA ASP A 5 -4.95 -14.41 -7.23
C ASP A 5 -3.66 -15.04 -7.80
N ILE A 6 -2.56 -14.79 -7.11
CA ILE A 6 -1.22 -15.32 -7.39
C ILE A 6 -0.79 -16.11 -6.16
N GLU A 7 -0.46 -17.38 -6.34
CA GLU A 7 0.01 -18.23 -5.25
C GLU A 7 1.44 -17.86 -4.87
N VAL A 8 1.66 -17.46 -3.61
CA VAL A 8 2.98 -17.11 -3.06
C VAL A 8 3.10 -17.73 -1.68
N ASP A 9 4.08 -18.59 -1.50
CA ASP A 9 4.30 -19.29 -0.24
C ASP A 9 4.55 -18.29 0.92
N GLY A 10 3.86 -18.51 2.03
CA GLY A 10 3.98 -17.69 3.24
C GLY A 10 3.20 -16.38 3.20
N TYR A 11 2.28 -16.21 2.26
CA TYR A 11 1.35 -15.07 2.18
C TYR A 11 -0.08 -15.54 2.28
N GLU A 12 -0.92 -14.80 2.99
CA GLU A 12 -2.35 -15.11 3.09
C GLU A 12 -3.07 -14.85 1.77
N ARG A 13 -2.71 -13.77 1.06
CA ARG A 13 -3.26 -13.48 -0.25
C ARG A 13 -2.34 -12.56 -1.04
N VAL A 14 -2.08 -12.89 -2.27
CA VAL A 14 -1.49 -11.99 -3.26
C VAL A 14 -2.41 -11.97 -4.47
N ALA A 15 -2.75 -10.77 -4.96
CA ALA A 15 -3.62 -10.65 -6.12
C ALA A 15 -3.11 -9.59 -7.09
N ARG A 16 -3.41 -9.82 -8.37
CA ARG A 16 -3.17 -8.90 -9.49
C ARG A 16 -4.49 -8.32 -9.97
N CYS A 17 -4.48 -7.03 -10.29
CA CYS A 17 -5.58 -6.36 -10.98
C CYS A 17 -5.09 -5.73 -12.28
N ILE A 18 -5.79 -6.04 -13.38
CA ILE A 18 -5.62 -5.36 -14.67
C ILE A 18 -6.96 -4.75 -15.08
N ASP A 19 -6.97 -3.44 -15.26
CA ASP A 19 -8.12 -2.72 -15.80
C ASP A 19 -7.72 -1.82 -16.97
N LYS A 20 -7.93 -2.33 -18.19
CA LYS A 20 -7.54 -1.64 -19.42
C LYS A 20 -8.25 -0.30 -19.62
N ALA A 21 -9.45 -0.15 -19.06
CA ALA A 21 -10.25 1.08 -19.24
C ALA A 21 -9.65 2.23 -18.45
N SER A 22 -9.13 1.99 -17.25
CA SER A 22 -8.48 2.99 -16.40
C SER A 22 -6.96 3.04 -16.56
N GLY A 23 -6.37 2.06 -17.24
CA GLY A 23 -4.91 1.87 -17.35
C GLY A 23 -4.28 1.27 -16.08
N LEU A 24 -5.08 0.74 -15.14
CA LEU A 24 -4.56 0.15 -13.92
C LEU A 24 -3.90 -1.21 -14.19
N HIS A 25 -2.64 -1.35 -13.75
CA HIS A 25 -1.97 -2.62 -13.54
C HIS A 25 -1.36 -2.58 -12.14
N ALA A 26 -1.87 -3.40 -11.22
CA ALA A 26 -1.50 -3.32 -9.82
C ALA A 26 -1.46 -4.71 -9.16
N LEU A 27 -0.66 -4.80 -8.09
CA LEU A 27 -0.56 -5.96 -7.21
C LEU A 27 -0.87 -5.51 -5.77
N ILE A 28 -1.56 -6.37 -5.03
CA ILE A 28 -1.73 -6.26 -3.57
C ILE A 28 -1.24 -7.57 -2.95
N ALA A 29 -0.38 -7.46 -1.93
CA ALA A 29 0.07 -8.59 -1.12
C ALA A 29 -0.35 -8.38 0.35
N VAL A 30 -1.05 -9.36 0.91
CA VAL A 30 -1.33 -9.53 2.33
C VAL A 30 -0.42 -10.63 2.83
N HIS A 31 0.55 -10.27 3.70
CA HIS A 31 1.50 -11.25 4.22
C HIS A 31 0.93 -11.96 5.44
N ASP A 32 0.45 -11.21 6.44
CA ASP A 32 -0.01 -11.78 7.70
C ASP A 32 -1.02 -10.84 8.37
N THR A 33 -2.14 -11.38 8.82
CA THR A 33 -3.22 -10.67 9.54
C THR A 33 -3.42 -11.17 10.97
N THR A 34 -2.48 -11.94 11.52
CA THR A 34 -2.57 -12.50 12.87
C THR A 34 -2.81 -11.42 13.94
N LEU A 35 -2.17 -10.26 13.81
CA LEU A 35 -2.33 -9.14 14.75
C LEU A 35 -3.49 -8.20 14.41
N GLY A 36 -4.04 -8.29 13.22
CA GLY A 36 -5.13 -7.44 12.73
C GLY A 36 -5.06 -7.21 11.23
N PRO A 37 -5.91 -6.34 10.66
CA PRO A 37 -5.90 -6.04 9.24
C PRO A 37 -4.50 -5.65 8.73
N ALA A 38 -4.13 -6.15 7.57
CA ALA A 38 -2.84 -5.84 6.96
C ALA A 38 -2.78 -4.37 6.54
N LEU A 39 -1.84 -3.62 7.09
CA LEU A 39 -1.59 -2.23 6.71
C LEU A 39 -0.33 -2.14 5.84
N GLY A 40 -0.41 -1.36 4.77
CA GLY A 40 0.76 -0.98 3.98
C GLY A 40 0.47 0.03 2.89
N GLY A 41 1.44 0.90 2.62
CA GLY A 41 1.30 1.97 1.64
C GLY A 41 1.18 1.46 0.19
N MET A 42 0.51 2.25 -0.63
CA MET A 42 0.43 2.10 -2.08
C MET A 42 1.64 2.78 -2.71
N ARG A 43 2.40 2.04 -3.51
CA ARG A 43 3.58 2.55 -4.23
C ARG A 43 3.31 2.57 -5.72
N MET A 44 3.79 3.58 -6.43
CA MET A 44 3.71 3.62 -7.89
C MET A 44 5.11 3.79 -8.49
N LEU A 45 5.55 2.81 -9.29
CA LEU A 45 6.86 2.83 -9.95
C LEU A 45 6.77 2.22 -11.35
N PRO A 46 7.65 2.67 -12.27
CA PRO A 46 7.79 2.08 -13.60
C PRO A 46 8.65 0.80 -13.54
N TYR A 47 8.10 -0.25 -12.88
CA TYR A 47 8.78 -1.55 -12.80
C TYR A 47 9.10 -2.08 -14.21
N ALA A 48 10.26 -2.71 -14.38
CA ALA A 48 10.68 -3.27 -15.65
C ALA A 48 9.85 -4.52 -16.04
N SER A 49 9.27 -5.22 -15.05
CA SER A 49 8.39 -6.37 -15.27
C SER A 49 7.41 -6.56 -14.11
N GLU A 50 6.40 -7.41 -14.32
CA GLU A 50 5.47 -7.82 -13.25
C GLU A 50 6.19 -8.66 -12.18
N GLU A 51 7.20 -9.44 -12.54
CA GLU A 51 8.01 -10.23 -11.61
C GLU A 51 8.79 -9.33 -10.65
N GLU A 52 9.35 -8.21 -11.15
CA GLU A 52 10.00 -7.22 -10.30
C GLU A 52 9.01 -6.57 -9.33
N ALA A 53 7.82 -6.21 -9.81
CA ALA A 53 6.75 -5.65 -8.99
C ALA A 53 6.26 -6.66 -7.93
N LEU A 54 6.12 -7.94 -8.31
CA LEU A 54 5.73 -9.02 -7.41
C LEU A 54 6.79 -9.23 -6.31
N PHE A 55 8.06 -9.24 -6.68
CA PHE A 55 9.15 -9.32 -5.71
C PHE A 55 9.13 -8.15 -4.72
N ASP A 56 8.94 -6.91 -5.22
CA ASP A 56 8.92 -5.73 -4.35
C ASP A 56 7.70 -5.71 -3.43
N VAL A 57 6.49 -5.98 -3.95
CA VAL A 57 5.26 -5.94 -3.15
C VAL A 57 5.27 -6.99 -2.05
N THR A 58 5.77 -8.20 -2.33
CA THR A 58 5.85 -9.28 -1.34
C THR A 58 6.88 -8.95 -0.26
N ARG A 59 8.11 -8.58 -0.64
CA ARG A 59 9.15 -8.16 0.29
C ARG A 59 8.68 -7.02 1.22
N LEU A 60 7.98 -6.03 0.67
CA LEU A 60 7.47 -4.89 1.43
C LEU A 60 6.31 -5.28 2.35
N ALA A 61 5.38 -6.13 1.91
CA ALA A 61 4.27 -6.62 2.73
C ALA A 61 4.80 -7.38 3.97
N ARG A 62 5.80 -8.26 3.77
CA ARG A 62 6.49 -8.94 4.87
C ARG A 62 7.17 -7.96 5.82
N GLY A 63 7.86 -6.95 5.27
CA GLY A 63 8.49 -5.89 6.07
C GLY A 63 7.48 -5.12 6.93
N MET A 64 6.28 -4.87 6.39
CA MET A 64 5.19 -4.23 7.14
C MET A 64 4.70 -5.07 8.31
N THR A 65 4.61 -6.40 8.19
CA THR A 65 4.27 -7.29 9.33
C THR A 65 5.26 -7.11 10.47
N PHE A 66 6.56 -7.18 10.20
CA PHE A 66 7.57 -7.00 11.24
C PHE A 66 7.58 -5.58 11.83
N LYS A 67 7.42 -4.58 10.98
CA LYS A 67 7.33 -3.18 11.42
C LYS A 67 6.14 -2.97 12.36
N SER A 68 4.98 -3.50 12.01
CA SER A 68 3.76 -3.41 12.82
C SER A 68 3.89 -4.16 14.15
N ALA A 69 4.49 -5.35 14.14
CA ALA A 69 4.71 -6.15 15.33
C ALA A 69 5.68 -5.47 16.31
N VAL A 70 6.80 -4.94 15.81
CA VAL A 70 7.79 -4.24 16.67
C VAL A 70 7.20 -2.95 17.26
N ALA A 71 6.34 -2.25 16.53
CA ALA A 71 5.69 -1.03 16.99
C ALA A 71 4.42 -1.27 17.82
N ASP A 72 4.02 -2.54 18.02
CA ASP A 72 2.82 -2.96 18.76
C ASP A 72 1.55 -2.21 18.30
N THR A 73 1.35 -2.14 17.00
CA THR A 73 0.22 -1.38 16.41
C THR A 73 -1.10 -2.14 16.41
N GLY A 74 -1.09 -3.45 16.65
CA GLY A 74 -2.27 -4.30 16.51
C GLY A 74 -2.70 -4.50 15.04
N LEU A 75 -1.78 -4.31 14.09
CA LEU A 75 -2.03 -4.44 12.65
C LEU A 75 -1.15 -5.53 12.05
N GLY A 76 -1.64 -6.13 11.00
CA GLY A 76 -0.89 -7.03 10.13
C GLY A 76 -0.03 -6.28 9.10
N GLY A 77 0.54 -7.02 8.17
CA GLY A 77 1.39 -6.48 7.12
C GLY A 77 0.89 -6.74 5.72
N GLY A 78 0.72 -5.67 4.96
CA GLY A 78 0.39 -5.71 3.54
C GLY A 78 1.13 -4.64 2.75
N LYS A 79 0.99 -4.70 1.45
CA LYS A 79 1.52 -3.70 0.52
C LYS A 79 0.75 -3.70 -0.78
N SER A 80 0.69 -2.56 -1.46
CA SER A 80 0.28 -2.53 -2.86
C SER A 80 1.28 -1.78 -3.72
N VAL A 81 1.37 -2.19 -4.98
CA VAL A 81 2.15 -1.51 -6.01
C VAL A 81 1.33 -1.31 -7.26
N ILE A 82 1.51 -0.16 -7.91
CA ILE A 82 0.98 0.16 -9.24
C ILE A 82 2.16 0.17 -10.20
N LEU A 83 2.05 -0.63 -11.26
CA LEU A 83 3.06 -0.68 -12.32
C LEU A 83 2.80 0.47 -13.30
N GLY A 84 3.60 1.50 -13.24
CA GLY A 84 3.48 2.64 -14.15
C GLY A 84 4.28 3.84 -13.70
N ASP A 85 4.61 4.69 -14.67
CA ASP A 85 5.21 5.98 -14.38
C ASP A 85 4.18 6.93 -13.76
N PRO A 86 4.55 7.77 -12.76
CA PRO A 86 3.61 8.71 -12.14
C PRO A 86 2.91 9.67 -13.10
N SER A 87 3.43 9.88 -14.31
CA SER A 87 2.80 10.73 -15.32
C SER A 87 1.47 10.18 -15.87
N ILE A 88 1.20 8.88 -15.69
CA ILE A 88 -0.08 8.26 -16.10
C ILE A 88 -1.19 8.35 -15.04
N LYS A 89 -0.94 9.00 -13.91
CA LYS A 89 -1.94 9.18 -12.86
C LYS A 89 -3.22 9.80 -13.40
N SER A 90 -4.34 9.24 -13.01
CA SER A 90 -5.66 9.74 -13.37
C SER A 90 -6.70 9.38 -12.30
N GLU A 91 -7.79 10.12 -12.24
CA GLU A 91 -8.91 9.79 -11.35
C GLU A 91 -9.44 8.37 -11.63
N ALA A 92 -9.56 7.99 -12.91
CA ALA A 92 -10.03 6.66 -13.30
C ALA A 92 -9.13 5.54 -12.78
N LEU A 93 -7.79 5.74 -12.81
CA LEU A 93 -6.81 4.79 -12.29
C LEU A 93 -6.99 4.59 -10.78
N PHE A 94 -7.10 5.68 -10.00
CA PHE A 94 -7.24 5.59 -8.55
C PHE A 94 -8.62 5.10 -8.11
N ARG A 95 -9.70 5.39 -8.85
CA ARG A 95 -10.99 4.75 -8.62
C ARG A 95 -10.94 3.24 -8.84
N ALA A 96 -10.30 2.79 -9.93
CA ALA A 96 -10.10 1.36 -10.17
C ALA A 96 -9.26 0.72 -9.07
N MET A 97 -8.21 1.40 -8.60
CA MET A 97 -7.40 0.93 -7.48
C MET A 97 -8.21 0.85 -6.17
N GLY A 98 -9.10 1.80 -5.90
CA GLY A 98 -10.00 1.77 -4.76
C GLY A 98 -10.92 0.54 -4.77
N LYS A 99 -11.50 0.21 -5.91
CA LYS A 99 -12.29 -1.02 -6.09
C LYS A 99 -11.46 -2.29 -5.90
N PHE A 100 -10.18 -2.26 -6.30
CA PHE A 100 -9.27 -3.37 -6.07
C PHE A 100 -8.96 -3.54 -4.57
N VAL A 101 -8.71 -2.46 -3.83
CA VAL A 101 -8.56 -2.49 -2.37
C VAL A 101 -9.83 -3.03 -1.71
N GLU A 102 -11.02 -2.55 -2.11
CA GLU A 102 -12.32 -3.00 -1.57
C GLU A 102 -12.54 -4.51 -1.76
N SER A 103 -12.00 -5.10 -2.84
CA SER A 103 -12.11 -6.54 -3.10
C SER A 103 -11.41 -7.43 -2.07
N PHE A 104 -10.61 -6.84 -1.18
CA PHE A 104 -10.01 -7.54 -0.04
C PHE A 104 -10.88 -7.50 1.22
N GLY A 105 -12.07 -6.86 1.18
CA GLY A 105 -13.06 -6.90 2.25
C GLY A 105 -12.53 -6.45 3.62
N GLY A 106 -11.59 -5.52 3.66
CA GLY A 106 -10.98 -5.01 4.90
C GLY A 106 -9.77 -5.80 5.39
N GLN A 107 -9.39 -6.90 4.75
CA GLN A 107 -8.12 -7.58 5.07
C GLN A 107 -6.89 -6.71 4.79
N TYR A 108 -6.99 -5.78 3.84
CA TYR A 108 -5.93 -4.85 3.49
C TYR A 108 -6.40 -3.40 3.60
N VAL A 109 -5.61 -2.59 4.29
CA VAL A 109 -5.79 -1.13 4.42
C VAL A 109 -4.61 -0.44 3.75
N THR A 110 -4.90 0.46 2.82
CA THR A 110 -3.87 1.21 2.07
C THR A 110 -3.53 2.56 2.71
N ALA A 111 -2.36 3.09 2.39
CA ALA A 111 -1.86 4.40 2.81
C ALA A 111 -0.96 5.00 1.72
N GLU A 112 -0.39 6.17 1.96
CA GLU A 112 0.63 6.75 1.07
C GLU A 112 1.95 5.95 1.10
N ASP A 113 2.65 6.00 0.00
CA ASP A 113 4.04 5.57 -0.15
C ASP A 113 4.65 6.31 -1.36
N MET A 114 5.76 5.82 -1.89
CA MET A 114 6.48 6.45 -2.99
C MET A 114 5.58 6.76 -4.19
N ASN A 115 5.59 8.02 -4.60
CA ASN A 115 4.79 8.58 -5.69
C ASN A 115 3.27 8.56 -5.48
N ILE A 116 2.78 8.30 -4.27
CA ILE A 116 1.36 8.36 -3.90
C ILE A 116 1.21 9.33 -2.74
N GLY A 117 0.33 10.31 -2.88
CA GLY A 117 0.07 11.31 -1.87
C GLY A 117 -1.42 11.38 -1.48
N ILE A 118 -1.72 12.28 -0.54
CA ILE A 118 -3.08 12.49 -0.02
C ILE A 118 -4.11 12.71 -1.14
N PRO A 119 -3.86 13.54 -2.20
CA PRO A 119 -4.85 13.72 -3.26
C PRO A 119 -5.21 12.43 -3.99
N ASP A 120 -4.25 11.52 -4.17
CA ASP A 120 -4.45 10.23 -4.83
C ASP A 120 -5.33 9.32 -3.93
N LEU A 121 -5.03 9.31 -2.63
CA LEU A 121 -5.77 8.52 -1.63
C LEU A 121 -7.20 9.02 -1.41
N GLU A 122 -7.46 10.32 -1.51
CA GLU A 122 -8.82 10.87 -1.44
C GLU A 122 -9.70 10.38 -2.62
N ILE A 123 -9.11 10.10 -3.78
CA ILE A 123 -9.82 9.45 -4.89
C ILE A 123 -10.09 7.97 -4.55
N VAL A 124 -9.08 7.25 -4.07
CA VAL A 124 -9.22 5.85 -3.64
C VAL A 124 -10.33 5.68 -2.59
N LYS A 125 -10.41 6.62 -1.63
CA LYS A 125 -11.42 6.63 -0.55
C LYS A 125 -12.86 6.69 -1.07
N GLN A 126 -13.09 7.21 -2.25
CA GLN A 126 -14.45 7.28 -2.83
C GLN A 126 -15.00 5.88 -3.18
N GLU A 127 -14.13 4.88 -3.29
CA GLU A 127 -14.49 3.51 -3.69
C GLU A 127 -14.29 2.49 -2.54
N THR A 128 -13.61 2.87 -1.43
CA THR A 128 -13.37 1.98 -0.30
C THR A 128 -13.19 2.75 1.01
N ALA A 129 -13.59 2.16 2.13
CA ALA A 129 -13.32 2.68 3.46
C ALA A 129 -11.91 2.30 3.97
N HIS A 130 -11.21 1.37 3.31
CA HIS A 130 -9.97 0.77 3.76
C HIS A 130 -8.74 1.59 3.32
N VAL A 131 -8.74 2.87 3.70
CA VAL A 131 -7.69 3.85 3.40
C VAL A 131 -7.35 4.64 4.67
N THR A 132 -6.06 4.83 4.93
CA THR A 132 -5.55 5.69 6.02
C THR A 132 -4.48 6.65 5.51
N GLY A 133 -3.94 7.52 6.38
CA GLY A 133 -2.97 8.53 5.97
C GLY A 133 -3.59 9.73 5.23
N LEU A 134 -4.90 9.86 5.25
CA LEU A 134 -5.63 11.00 4.71
C LEU A 134 -5.45 12.24 5.60
N SER A 135 -5.96 13.39 5.17
CA SER A 135 -5.89 14.62 5.95
C SER A 135 -6.53 14.46 7.35
N ARG A 136 -6.09 15.26 8.31
CA ARG A 136 -6.70 15.27 9.65
C ARG A 136 -8.15 15.73 9.61
N GLU A 137 -8.51 16.58 8.66
CA GLU A 137 -9.88 17.03 8.41
C GLU A 137 -10.78 15.86 7.96
N SER A 138 -10.21 14.88 7.26
CA SER A 138 -10.87 13.63 6.88
C SER A 138 -10.90 12.58 8.02
N GLY A 139 -10.50 12.94 9.25
CA GLY A 139 -10.49 12.04 10.40
C GLY A 139 -9.34 11.05 10.45
N SER A 140 -8.27 11.27 9.67
CA SER A 140 -7.09 10.41 9.62
C SER A 140 -5.87 11.05 10.29
N SER A 141 -4.73 10.34 10.32
CA SER A 141 -3.50 10.76 11.02
C SER A 141 -2.70 11.86 10.31
N GLY A 142 -3.02 12.16 9.05
CA GLY A 142 -2.26 13.10 8.22
C GLY A 142 -1.03 12.46 7.59
N ASN A 143 -0.18 13.31 6.99
CA ASN A 143 1.05 12.89 6.32
C ASN A 143 2.07 12.34 7.34
N PRO A 144 2.53 11.07 7.22
CA PRO A 144 3.51 10.47 8.11
C PRO A 144 4.96 10.92 7.86
N SER A 145 5.25 11.56 6.71
CA SER A 145 6.63 11.88 6.29
C SER A 145 7.42 12.72 7.31
N PRO A 146 6.85 13.76 7.98
CA PRO A 146 7.57 14.51 8.99
C PRO A 146 7.99 13.65 10.20
N TYR A 147 7.14 12.72 10.63
CA TYR A 147 7.44 11.81 11.74
C TYR A 147 8.50 10.79 11.35
N THR A 148 8.45 10.26 10.12
CA THR A 148 9.46 9.37 9.57
C THR A 148 10.82 10.06 9.49
N ALA A 149 10.87 11.29 8.97
CA ALA A 149 12.11 12.08 8.88
C ALA A 149 12.71 12.33 10.28
N TYR A 150 11.88 12.71 11.25
CA TYR A 150 12.31 12.90 12.64
C TYR A 150 12.88 11.61 13.24
N GLY A 151 12.19 10.48 13.06
CA GLY A 151 12.65 9.18 13.53
C GLY A 151 14.01 8.77 12.93
N CYS A 152 14.22 9.05 11.62
CA CYS A 152 15.51 8.81 10.98
C CYS A 152 16.63 9.65 11.60
N VAL A 153 16.38 10.94 11.89
CA VAL A 153 17.36 11.82 12.53
C VAL A 153 17.71 11.31 13.93
N VAL A 154 16.70 10.97 14.73
CA VAL A 154 16.92 10.42 16.09
C VAL A 154 17.71 9.12 16.04
N GLY A 155 17.39 8.22 15.12
CA GLY A 155 18.11 6.97 14.92
C GLY A 155 19.57 7.19 14.49
N LEU A 156 19.84 8.16 13.61
CA LEU A 156 21.19 8.56 13.22
C LEU A 156 22.00 9.06 14.42
N VAL A 157 21.44 9.97 15.23
CA VAL A 157 22.12 10.47 16.43
C VAL A 157 22.47 9.32 17.37
N ALA A 158 21.50 8.45 17.67
CA ALA A 158 21.74 7.31 18.57
C ALA A 158 22.75 6.28 18.03
N ALA A 159 23.01 6.26 16.73
CA ALA A 159 23.99 5.34 16.13
C ALA A 159 25.41 5.89 16.12
N VAL A 160 25.63 7.19 16.36
CA VAL A 160 26.95 7.84 16.38
C VAL A 160 27.44 8.23 17.78
N ASP A 161 26.57 8.16 18.80
CA ASP A 161 26.88 8.27 20.23
C ASP A 161 27.45 6.94 20.76
#